data_f6f6738eb8eec8bb7ca581bee00a4ee2
#
_entry.id   f6f6738eb8eec8bb7ca581bee00a4ee2
#
_cell.length_a   1.000
_cell.length_b   1.000
_cell.length_c   1.000
_cell.angle_alpha   90.00
_cell.angle_beta   90.00
_cell.angle_gamma   90.00
#
_symmetry.space_group_name_H-M   'P 1'
#
loop_
_entity.id
_entity.type
_entity.pdbx_description
1 polymer ?
#
loop_
_entity_poly.entity_id
_entity_poly.type
_entity_poly.pdbx_seq_one_letter_code
_entity_poly.pdbx_strand_id
1 'polypeptide(L)'
;MSIFALVMKTLYLFNPENDMALASASPYYMVPSNIKKMSADLSALPAWYAPADADVLLGDERQKEWMERECRFSLPVGWRVGFVPYYIKVYPWGWNPALLRCLKEAGIAREAMLTDDQMDKVRQLSSRQTAVDLLPRLRMEHTLGESFAFTSFEKLLAYVEKDEELLLKSPWSGSGKGIQKVKGGLEAPIYGWAKRVISTQGSIVVEPFYQKVVDFAMEFYSDGKGVSFVGYSLFEADCRGIYKENVLASDQVIESRFASYVPLEMLSEIKKRCVDELGLLMSDAYIGYLGVDMMICKDDEGYKVHPCVEVNMRMNMGVVSRLFYDNYVCEGAEGRYVIEYFPKNGEALRFHEFMQKEYPLKTEKGRIKSGYLSLTPVFEDTSYQIFIKIK
;
A
#
# COMPACT_ATOMS: atom_id res chain seq x y z
N MET A 1 7.22 7.23 -46.59
CA MET A 1 7.27 6.40 -45.36
C MET A 1 7.25 7.36 -44.18
N SER A 2 6.08 7.52 -43.57
CA SER A 2 5.94 8.34 -42.35
C SER A 2 6.58 7.56 -41.22
N ILE A 3 7.71 8.04 -40.70
CA ILE A 3 8.27 7.57 -39.43
C ILE A 3 7.30 8.08 -38.37
N PHE A 4 6.37 7.22 -37.92
CA PHE A 4 5.68 7.45 -36.66
C PHE A 4 6.77 7.60 -35.61
N ALA A 5 6.97 8.82 -35.13
CA ALA A 5 7.74 9.04 -33.91
C ALA A 5 7.11 8.12 -32.85
N LEU A 6 7.81 7.07 -32.46
CA LEU A 6 7.39 6.21 -31.36
C LEU A 6 7.33 7.13 -30.14
N VAL A 7 6.14 7.52 -29.75
CA VAL A 7 5.93 8.28 -28.51
C VAL A 7 6.31 7.35 -27.39
N MET A 8 7.48 7.58 -26.80
CA MET A 8 7.99 6.79 -25.69
C MET A 8 7.09 7.05 -24.47
N LYS A 9 6.39 6.02 -24.01
CA LYS A 9 5.39 6.11 -22.95
C LYS A 9 5.82 5.40 -21.68
N THR A 10 5.21 5.78 -20.57
CA THR A 10 5.31 5.08 -19.29
C THR A 10 4.10 4.17 -19.11
N LEU A 11 4.29 3.01 -18.47
CA LEU A 11 3.24 2.06 -18.15
C LEU A 11 3.00 2.03 -16.64
N TYR A 12 1.74 2.16 -16.25
CA TYR A 12 1.28 1.96 -14.87
C TYR A 12 0.46 0.67 -14.78
N LEU A 13 0.67 -0.12 -13.74
CA LEU A 13 -0.07 -1.36 -13.53
C LEU A 13 -0.32 -1.66 -12.05
N PHE A 14 -1.43 -2.33 -11.78
CA PHE A 14 -1.85 -2.77 -10.46
C PHE A 14 -1.57 -4.26 -10.27
N ASN A 15 -0.61 -4.59 -9.39
CA ASN A 15 -0.20 -5.96 -9.06
C ASN A 15 -0.20 -6.17 -7.53
N PRO A 16 -1.39 -6.39 -6.93
CA PRO A 16 -1.57 -6.45 -5.46
C PRO A 16 -0.92 -7.67 -4.81
N GLU A 17 -0.49 -8.65 -5.59
CA GLU A 17 0.26 -9.82 -5.13
C GLU A 17 1.68 -9.53 -4.68
N ASN A 18 2.15 -8.28 -4.80
CA ASN A 18 3.55 -7.89 -4.64
C ASN A 18 4.21 -8.46 -3.38
N ASP A 19 3.61 -8.26 -2.20
CA ASP A 19 4.21 -8.68 -0.94
C ASP A 19 4.32 -10.21 -0.84
N MET A 20 3.35 -10.95 -1.39
CA MET A 20 3.38 -12.41 -1.43
C MET A 20 4.45 -12.92 -2.41
N ALA A 21 4.62 -12.25 -3.53
CA ALA A 21 5.66 -12.57 -4.51
C ALA A 21 7.06 -12.27 -3.97
N LEU A 22 7.23 -11.17 -3.21
CA LEU A 22 8.47 -10.85 -2.49
C LEU A 22 8.80 -11.89 -1.42
N ALA A 23 7.79 -12.34 -0.66
CA ALA A 23 7.95 -13.40 0.34
C ALA A 23 8.41 -14.73 -0.29
N SER A 24 7.87 -15.07 -1.45
CA SER A 24 8.25 -16.26 -2.23
C SER A 24 9.66 -16.16 -2.81
N ALA A 25 10.13 -14.95 -3.14
CA ALA A 25 11.36 -14.67 -3.88
C ALA A 25 11.48 -15.40 -5.23
N SER A 26 10.42 -16.04 -5.72
CA SER A 26 10.43 -16.86 -6.93
C SER A 26 9.98 -16.04 -8.15
N PRO A 27 10.73 -16.04 -9.25
CA PRO A 27 10.26 -15.47 -10.52
C PRO A 27 9.07 -16.27 -11.11
N TYR A 28 8.79 -17.46 -10.58
CA TYR A 28 7.67 -18.33 -10.99
C TYR A 28 6.55 -18.33 -9.94
N TYR A 29 6.45 -17.29 -9.10
CA TYR A 29 5.39 -17.19 -8.11
C TYR A 29 4.01 -17.28 -8.78
N MET A 30 3.16 -18.18 -8.27
CA MET A 30 1.80 -18.37 -8.76
C MET A 30 0.82 -17.60 -7.87
N VAL A 31 0.21 -16.58 -8.46
CA VAL A 31 -0.77 -15.74 -7.76
C VAL A 31 -2.04 -16.53 -7.43
N PRO A 32 -2.55 -16.52 -6.19
CA PRO A 32 -3.83 -17.13 -5.81
C PRO A 32 -5.01 -16.57 -6.61
N SER A 33 -6.04 -17.38 -6.86
CA SER A 33 -7.18 -17.02 -7.71
C SER A 33 -7.93 -15.77 -7.24
N ASN A 34 -8.14 -15.63 -5.93
CA ASN A 34 -8.78 -14.44 -5.35
C ASN A 34 -7.96 -13.15 -5.54
N ILE A 35 -6.63 -13.26 -5.52
CA ILE A 35 -5.74 -12.11 -5.76
C ILE A 35 -5.67 -11.78 -7.26
N LYS A 36 -5.71 -12.81 -8.14
CA LYS A 36 -5.87 -12.58 -9.59
C LYS A 36 -7.17 -11.85 -9.89
N LYS A 37 -8.26 -12.22 -9.22
CA LYS A 37 -9.56 -11.53 -9.36
C LYS A 37 -9.46 -10.08 -8.87
N MET A 38 -8.85 -9.83 -7.71
CA MET A 38 -8.58 -8.48 -7.21
C MET A 38 -7.74 -7.66 -8.20
N SER A 39 -6.67 -8.23 -8.73
CA SER A 39 -5.81 -7.59 -9.73
C SER A 39 -6.60 -7.20 -10.98
N ALA A 40 -7.45 -8.08 -11.47
CA ALA A 40 -8.30 -7.82 -12.63
C ALA A 40 -9.34 -6.74 -12.32
N ASP A 41 -10.13 -6.87 -11.25
CA ASP A 41 -11.21 -5.93 -10.93
C ASP A 41 -10.70 -4.51 -10.66
N LEU A 42 -9.52 -4.37 -10.07
CA LEU A 42 -8.95 -3.09 -9.66
C LEU A 42 -7.88 -2.55 -10.61
N SER A 43 -7.68 -3.17 -11.77
CA SER A 43 -6.60 -2.82 -12.70
C SER A 43 -6.63 -1.37 -13.21
N ALA A 44 -7.79 -0.72 -13.23
CA ALA A 44 -7.95 0.68 -13.61
C ALA A 44 -7.51 1.69 -12.54
N LEU A 45 -7.25 1.23 -11.30
CA LEU A 45 -6.90 2.12 -10.18
C LEU A 45 -5.73 3.07 -10.47
N PRO A 46 -4.64 2.65 -11.15
CA PRO A 46 -3.53 3.54 -11.46
C PRO A 46 -3.88 4.80 -12.25
N ALA A 47 -4.99 4.81 -12.97
CA ALA A 47 -5.42 5.99 -13.74
C ALA A 47 -5.69 7.22 -12.88
N TRP A 48 -5.97 7.05 -11.59
CA TRP A 48 -6.26 8.15 -10.66
C TRP A 48 -5.01 8.85 -10.11
N TYR A 49 -3.81 8.30 -10.38
CA TYR A 49 -2.54 8.87 -9.94
C TYR A 49 -1.45 8.88 -11.03
N ALA A 50 -1.68 8.22 -12.15
CA ALA A 50 -0.75 8.26 -13.28
C ALA A 50 -0.73 9.67 -13.90
N PRO A 51 0.44 10.14 -14.34
CA PRO A 51 0.53 11.42 -15.04
C PRO A 51 -0.19 11.37 -16.39
N ALA A 52 -0.48 12.55 -16.92
CA ALA A 52 -1.01 12.67 -18.28
C ALA A 52 -0.11 11.94 -19.29
N ASP A 53 -0.72 11.35 -20.30
CA ASP A 53 -0.07 10.59 -21.38
C ASP A 53 0.57 9.26 -20.99
N ALA A 54 0.51 8.85 -19.72
CA ALA A 54 0.85 7.50 -19.31
C ALA A 54 -0.18 6.48 -19.81
N ASP A 55 0.26 5.24 -20.03
CA ASP A 55 -0.65 4.13 -20.30
C ASP A 55 -0.94 3.38 -18.98
N VAL A 56 -2.18 2.92 -18.82
CA VAL A 56 -2.62 2.08 -17.69
C VAL A 56 -3.01 0.70 -18.22
N LEU A 57 -2.43 -0.34 -17.61
CA LEU A 57 -2.70 -1.73 -17.96
C LEU A 57 -4.01 -2.18 -17.33
N LEU A 58 -4.96 -2.56 -18.16
CA LEU A 58 -6.27 -3.09 -17.77
C LEU A 58 -6.32 -4.62 -17.86
N GLY A 59 -7.26 -5.22 -17.13
CA GLY A 59 -7.49 -6.66 -17.14
C GLY A 59 -8.10 -7.16 -18.46
N ASP A 60 -9.02 -6.39 -19.03
CA ASP A 60 -9.69 -6.73 -20.29
C ASP A 60 -10.28 -5.51 -21.03
N GLU A 61 -10.80 -5.71 -22.25
CA GLU A 61 -11.39 -4.66 -23.07
C GLU A 61 -12.71 -4.09 -22.48
N ARG A 62 -13.49 -4.88 -21.71
CA ARG A 62 -14.73 -4.40 -21.07
C ARG A 62 -14.41 -3.29 -20.09
N GLN A 63 -13.29 -3.40 -19.36
CA GLN A 63 -12.85 -2.36 -18.43
C GLN A 63 -12.49 -1.06 -19.15
N LYS A 64 -11.83 -1.16 -20.31
CA LYS A 64 -11.54 -0.01 -21.15
C LYS A 64 -12.82 0.69 -21.60
N GLU A 65 -13.78 -0.06 -22.13
CA GLU A 65 -15.07 0.48 -22.55
C GLU A 65 -15.82 1.17 -21.40
N TRP A 66 -15.78 0.57 -20.21
CA TRP A 66 -16.39 1.15 -19.02
C TRP A 66 -15.70 2.45 -18.61
N MET A 67 -14.38 2.49 -18.56
CA MET A 67 -13.63 3.69 -18.22
C MET A 67 -13.83 4.83 -19.23
N GLU A 68 -14.00 4.53 -20.49
CA GLU A 68 -14.25 5.52 -21.56
C GLU A 68 -15.69 6.05 -21.57
N ARG A 69 -16.68 5.25 -21.14
CA ARG A 69 -18.11 5.58 -21.27
C ARG A 69 -18.80 5.91 -19.95
N GLU A 70 -18.50 5.17 -18.90
CA GLU A 70 -19.20 5.25 -17.61
C GLU A 70 -18.42 6.06 -16.57
N CYS A 71 -17.09 6.16 -16.71
CA CYS A 71 -16.30 7.01 -15.83
C CYS A 71 -16.64 8.48 -16.03
N ARG A 72 -17.12 9.13 -14.96
CA ARG A 72 -17.57 10.53 -15.01
C ARG A 72 -16.43 11.57 -15.03
N PHE A 73 -15.18 11.10 -14.99
CA PHE A 73 -13.99 11.93 -15.10
C PHE A 73 -13.21 11.58 -16.36
N SER A 74 -12.84 12.60 -17.12
CA SER A 74 -11.90 12.45 -18.22
C SER A 74 -10.49 12.32 -17.62
N LEU A 75 -9.97 11.09 -17.60
CA LEU A 75 -8.62 10.81 -17.13
C LEU A 75 -7.67 10.89 -18.33
N PRO A 76 -6.59 11.69 -18.24
CA PRO A 76 -5.71 11.97 -19.38
C PRO A 76 -4.67 10.85 -19.60
N VAL A 77 -5.10 9.58 -19.52
CA VAL A 77 -4.27 8.39 -19.67
C VAL A 77 -4.69 7.56 -20.87
N GLY A 78 -3.76 6.79 -21.41
CA GLY A 78 -4.05 5.75 -22.40
C GLY A 78 -4.44 4.43 -21.74
N TRP A 79 -5.40 3.72 -22.30
CA TRP A 79 -5.84 2.41 -21.82
C TRP A 79 -5.18 1.31 -22.65
N ARG A 80 -4.64 0.28 -21.98
CA ARG A 80 -3.99 -0.87 -22.61
C ARG A 80 -4.49 -2.19 -22.06
N VAL A 81 -4.69 -3.13 -22.95
CA VAL A 81 -4.92 -4.52 -22.61
C VAL A 81 -3.76 -5.33 -23.19
N GLY A 82 -3.00 -5.99 -22.28
CA GLY A 82 -1.75 -6.67 -22.64
C GLY A 82 -0.53 -5.76 -22.73
N PHE A 83 0.64 -6.38 -22.64
CA PHE A 83 1.92 -5.68 -22.74
C PHE A 83 2.31 -5.41 -24.20
N VAL A 84 2.98 -4.29 -24.42
CA VAL A 84 3.58 -3.90 -25.69
C VAL A 84 5.02 -3.41 -25.47
N PRO A 85 5.98 -3.67 -26.38
CA PRO A 85 7.41 -3.55 -26.09
C PRO A 85 7.98 -2.12 -26.16
N TYR A 86 7.18 -1.09 -26.31
CA TYR A 86 7.66 0.28 -26.54
C TYR A 86 7.75 1.17 -25.30
N TYR A 87 7.57 0.62 -24.10
CA TYR A 87 7.64 1.42 -22.87
C TYR A 87 9.09 1.73 -22.49
N ILE A 88 9.31 2.99 -22.08
CA ILE A 88 10.61 3.47 -21.57
C ILE A 88 10.72 3.34 -20.05
N LYS A 89 9.60 3.21 -19.36
CA LYS A 89 9.53 3.05 -17.92
C LYS A 89 8.24 2.36 -17.51
N VAL A 90 8.34 1.51 -16.50
CA VAL A 90 7.19 0.81 -15.89
C VAL A 90 7.09 1.22 -14.44
N TYR A 91 5.87 1.56 -14.02
CA TYR A 91 5.51 1.88 -12.64
C TYR A 91 4.46 0.89 -12.13
N PRO A 92 4.88 -0.25 -11.58
CA PRO A 92 3.94 -1.19 -10.98
C PRO A 92 3.45 -0.69 -9.62
N TRP A 93 2.38 -1.31 -9.11
CA TRP A 93 2.02 -1.19 -7.71
C TRP A 93 3.19 -1.54 -6.79
N GLY A 94 3.90 -2.60 -7.08
CA GLY A 94 5.16 -2.96 -6.46
C GLY A 94 6.02 -3.86 -7.32
N TRP A 95 7.32 -3.74 -7.18
CA TRP A 95 8.31 -4.54 -7.89
C TRP A 95 8.53 -5.88 -7.20
N ASN A 96 8.54 -6.96 -7.98
CA ASN A 96 8.86 -8.30 -7.51
C ASN A 96 9.46 -9.17 -8.64
N PRO A 97 10.14 -10.28 -8.31
CA PRO A 97 10.80 -11.11 -9.30
C PRO A 97 9.86 -11.72 -10.37
N ALA A 98 8.61 -12.04 -9.99
CA ALA A 98 7.65 -12.61 -10.93
C ALA A 98 7.20 -11.58 -11.97
N LEU A 99 6.96 -10.34 -11.55
CA LEU A 99 6.66 -9.25 -12.48
C LEU A 99 7.83 -8.97 -13.43
N LEU A 100 9.06 -8.90 -12.92
CA LEU A 100 10.25 -8.72 -13.77
C LEU A 100 10.33 -9.79 -14.86
N ARG A 101 10.08 -11.05 -14.51
CA ARG A 101 10.04 -12.14 -15.49
C ARG A 101 8.95 -11.91 -16.55
N CYS A 102 7.72 -11.60 -16.10
CA CYS A 102 6.60 -11.35 -17.02
C CYS A 102 6.89 -10.20 -18.00
N LEU A 103 7.50 -9.11 -17.53
CA LEU A 103 7.88 -7.98 -18.37
C LEU A 103 8.98 -8.34 -19.36
N LYS A 104 10.00 -9.10 -18.94
CA LYS A 104 11.06 -9.63 -19.82
C LYS A 104 10.48 -10.54 -20.93
N GLU A 105 9.58 -11.46 -20.57
CA GLU A 105 8.89 -12.34 -21.51
C GLU A 105 7.97 -11.58 -22.49
N ALA A 106 7.37 -10.48 -22.05
CA ALA A 106 6.58 -9.59 -22.91
C ALA A 106 7.44 -8.68 -23.82
N GLY A 107 8.77 -8.78 -23.76
CA GLY A 107 9.69 -8.01 -24.60
C GLY A 107 9.87 -6.54 -24.17
N ILE A 108 9.51 -6.18 -22.94
CA ILE A 108 9.76 -4.84 -22.39
C ILE A 108 11.28 -4.62 -22.28
N ALA A 109 11.74 -3.45 -22.74
CA ALA A 109 13.15 -3.08 -22.72
C ALA A 109 13.74 -3.10 -21.29
N ARG A 110 15.00 -3.55 -21.14
CA ARG A 110 15.64 -3.68 -19.84
C ARG A 110 15.73 -2.35 -19.10
N GLU A 111 15.94 -1.28 -19.83
CA GLU A 111 16.06 0.10 -19.31
C GLU A 111 14.75 0.63 -18.71
N ALA A 112 13.62 0.02 -19.06
CA ALA A 112 12.29 0.34 -18.52
C ALA A 112 12.00 -0.35 -17.18
N MET A 113 12.86 -1.25 -16.72
CA MET A 113 12.68 -2.11 -15.54
C MET A 113 13.82 -1.94 -14.54
N LEU A 114 13.63 -2.47 -13.33
CA LEU A 114 14.73 -2.61 -12.38
C LEU A 114 15.78 -3.63 -12.87
N THR A 115 17.03 -3.38 -12.53
CA THR A 115 18.09 -4.41 -12.62
C THR A 115 17.88 -5.48 -11.55
N ASP A 116 18.54 -6.63 -11.71
CA ASP A 116 18.44 -7.69 -10.71
C ASP A 116 18.98 -7.21 -9.33
N ASP A 117 20.08 -6.44 -9.30
CA ASP A 117 20.63 -5.85 -8.06
C ASP A 117 19.66 -4.84 -7.42
N GLN A 118 18.97 -4.02 -8.22
CA GLN A 118 17.95 -3.11 -7.70
C GLN A 118 16.74 -3.89 -7.17
N MET A 119 16.35 -4.98 -7.83
CA MET A 119 15.25 -5.84 -7.35
C MET A 119 15.60 -6.48 -6.00
N ASP A 120 16.83 -6.95 -5.82
CA ASP A 120 17.29 -7.50 -4.55
C ASP A 120 17.29 -6.44 -3.44
N LYS A 121 17.72 -5.23 -3.73
CA LYS A 121 17.64 -4.09 -2.79
C LYS A 121 16.20 -3.76 -2.42
N VAL A 122 15.30 -3.65 -3.40
CA VAL A 122 13.86 -3.40 -3.15
C VAL A 122 13.28 -4.51 -2.28
N ARG A 123 13.61 -5.78 -2.55
CA ARG A 123 13.15 -6.90 -1.73
C ARG A 123 13.67 -6.81 -0.30
N GLN A 124 14.93 -6.49 -0.09
CA GLN A 124 15.52 -6.30 1.25
C GLN A 124 14.82 -5.17 2.00
N LEU A 125 14.67 -4.01 1.37
CA LEU A 125 14.02 -2.84 1.96
C LEU A 125 12.52 -3.03 2.22
N SER A 126 11.88 -3.95 1.50
CA SER A 126 10.47 -4.33 1.73
C SER A 126 10.30 -5.32 2.89
N SER A 127 11.38 -5.77 3.51
CA SER A 127 11.32 -6.63 4.70
C SER A 127 11.00 -5.81 5.95
N ARG A 128 10.28 -6.41 6.90
CA ARG A 128 10.10 -5.83 8.25
C ARG A 128 11.41 -5.57 8.99
N GLN A 129 12.52 -6.16 8.56
CA GLN A 129 13.85 -5.79 9.06
C GLN A 129 14.11 -4.28 8.89
N THR A 130 13.65 -3.68 7.80
CA THR A 130 13.79 -2.23 7.59
C THR A 130 13.10 -1.41 8.70
N ALA A 131 11.92 -1.84 9.15
CA ALA A 131 11.25 -1.19 10.28
C ALA A 131 12.02 -1.42 11.61
N VAL A 132 12.55 -2.62 11.82
CA VAL A 132 13.42 -2.93 13.00
C VAL A 132 14.64 -2.00 13.06
N ASP A 133 15.27 -1.75 11.91
CA ASP A 133 16.48 -0.91 11.83
C ASP A 133 16.16 0.59 11.89
N LEU A 134 15.00 0.99 11.38
CA LEU A 134 14.54 2.39 11.31
C LEU A 134 13.95 2.88 12.63
N LEU A 135 13.18 2.05 13.33
CA LEU A 135 12.45 2.41 14.54
C LEU A 135 13.34 3.07 15.61
N PRO A 136 14.53 2.58 15.97
CA PRO A 136 15.39 3.24 16.97
C PRO A 136 15.82 4.65 16.57
N ARG A 137 15.93 4.94 15.27
CA ARG A 137 16.35 6.25 14.74
C ARG A 137 15.22 7.26 14.76
N LEU A 138 13.96 6.78 14.71
CA LEU A 138 12.75 7.61 14.77
C LEU A 138 12.28 7.85 16.20
N ARG A 139 12.73 7.05 17.17
CA ARG A 139 12.32 7.20 18.58
C ARG A 139 12.81 8.51 19.17
N MET A 140 11.96 9.08 20.02
CA MET A 140 12.19 10.30 20.77
C MET A 140 11.32 10.32 22.03
N GLU A 141 11.37 11.38 22.81
CA GLU A 141 10.48 11.55 23.94
C GLU A 141 9.01 11.45 23.51
N HIS A 142 8.16 10.82 24.32
CA HIS A 142 6.74 10.51 24.03
C HIS A 142 6.49 9.59 22.82
N THR A 143 7.50 8.86 22.36
CA THR A 143 7.31 7.73 21.44
C THR A 143 7.51 6.41 22.17
N LEU A 144 6.91 5.36 21.63
CA LEU A 144 7.11 3.97 22.05
C LEU A 144 7.46 3.09 20.84
N GLY A 145 7.70 1.85 21.08
CA GLY A 145 7.95 0.84 20.07
C GLY A 145 9.28 0.11 20.32
N GLU A 146 9.20 -1.20 20.28
CA GLU A 146 10.33 -2.12 20.28
C GLU A 146 10.09 -3.19 19.24
N SER A 147 11.10 -3.52 18.48
CA SER A 147 11.02 -4.52 17.44
C SER A 147 12.35 -5.27 17.34
N PHE A 148 12.30 -6.60 17.33
CA PHE A 148 13.48 -7.46 17.35
C PHE A 148 13.39 -8.53 16.28
N ALA A 149 14.47 -8.75 15.53
CA ALA A 149 14.54 -9.81 14.53
C ALA A 149 15.33 -11.02 15.07
N PHE A 150 14.74 -12.21 14.95
CA PHE A 150 15.33 -13.48 15.37
C PHE A 150 15.61 -14.36 14.15
N THR A 151 16.87 -14.70 13.93
CA THR A 151 17.33 -15.65 12.91
C THR A 151 17.50 -17.07 13.47
N SER A 152 17.62 -17.23 14.80
CA SER A 152 17.68 -18.52 15.51
C SER A 152 16.34 -18.81 16.18
N PHE A 153 15.81 -20.01 15.93
CA PHE A 153 14.57 -20.46 16.51
C PHE A 153 14.70 -20.67 18.04
N GLU A 154 15.86 -21.12 18.52
CA GLU A 154 16.16 -21.31 19.95
C GLU A 154 16.13 -19.98 20.71
N LYS A 155 16.73 -18.93 20.11
CA LYS A 155 16.70 -17.56 20.68
C LYS A 155 15.29 -16.99 20.70
N LEU A 156 14.49 -17.25 19.66
CA LEU A 156 13.08 -16.87 19.63
C LEU A 156 12.32 -17.52 20.77
N LEU A 157 12.46 -18.85 20.95
CA LEU A 157 11.77 -19.59 22.04
C LEU A 157 12.10 -19.00 23.41
N ALA A 158 13.37 -18.79 23.71
CA ALA A 158 13.80 -18.20 24.98
C ALA A 158 13.24 -16.77 25.20
N TYR A 159 13.00 -16.03 24.12
CA TYR A 159 12.44 -14.69 24.23
C TYR A 159 10.92 -14.68 24.49
N VAL A 160 10.16 -15.55 23.83
CA VAL A 160 8.68 -15.59 23.91
C VAL A 160 8.16 -16.34 25.15
N GLU A 161 9.02 -16.99 25.94
CA GLU A 161 8.67 -17.60 27.24
C GLU A 161 8.30 -16.58 28.33
N LYS A 162 8.59 -15.29 28.09
CA LYS A 162 8.17 -14.19 28.97
C LYS A 162 6.66 -14.08 29.01
N ASP A 163 6.08 -13.76 30.18
CA ASP A 163 4.63 -13.60 30.36
C ASP A 163 4.13 -12.23 29.82
N GLU A 164 4.57 -11.86 28.65
CA GLU A 164 4.18 -10.65 27.93
C GLU A 164 3.35 -11.03 26.68
N GLU A 165 2.42 -10.17 26.30
CA GLU A 165 1.74 -10.31 25.02
C GLU A 165 2.63 -9.78 23.89
N LEU A 166 2.94 -10.64 22.93
CA LEU A 166 3.84 -10.35 21.83
C LEU A 166 3.15 -10.59 20.48
N LEU A 167 3.61 -9.87 19.46
CA LEU A 167 3.30 -10.12 18.05
C LEU A 167 4.51 -10.71 17.34
N LEU A 168 4.34 -11.88 16.73
CA LEU A 168 5.31 -12.48 15.84
C LEU A 168 4.91 -12.16 14.40
N LYS A 169 5.83 -11.61 13.61
CA LYS A 169 5.58 -11.16 12.24
C LYS A 169 6.59 -11.82 11.28
N SER A 170 6.10 -12.38 10.17
CA SER A 170 7.01 -12.82 9.10
C SER A 170 7.66 -11.62 8.41
N PRO A 171 8.91 -11.73 7.93
CA PRO A 171 9.64 -10.62 7.28
C PRO A 171 8.90 -10.02 6.10
N TRP A 172 8.28 -10.84 5.28
CA TRP A 172 7.45 -10.42 4.16
C TRP A 172 6.05 -11.04 4.31
N SER A 173 5.04 -10.19 4.37
CA SER A 173 3.64 -10.58 4.30
C SER A 173 2.79 -9.35 3.98
N GLY A 174 1.62 -9.55 3.40
CA GLY A 174 0.68 -8.48 3.10
C GLY A 174 -0.65 -8.67 3.81
N SER A 175 -1.39 -7.56 4.01
CA SER A 175 -2.79 -7.54 4.45
C SER A 175 -3.04 -8.32 5.76
N GLY A 176 -2.22 -8.09 6.79
CA GLY A 176 -2.37 -8.74 8.11
C GLY A 176 -2.04 -10.22 8.16
N LYS A 177 -1.73 -10.86 7.02
CA LYS A 177 -1.29 -12.27 6.99
C LYS A 177 0.14 -12.37 7.50
N GLY A 178 0.46 -13.50 8.16
CA GLY A 178 1.82 -13.69 8.71
C GLY A 178 2.08 -12.94 10.01
N ILE A 179 1.03 -12.59 10.76
CA ILE A 179 1.11 -12.04 12.12
C ILE A 179 0.44 -13.03 13.07
N GLN A 180 1.09 -13.35 14.19
CA GLN A 180 0.58 -14.21 15.25
C GLN A 180 0.73 -13.52 16.60
N LYS A 181 -0.34 -13.47 17.39
CA LYS A 181 -0.29 -12.99 18.78
C LYS A 181 0.00 -14.18 19.70
N VAL A 182 0.93 -14.00 20.61
CA VAL A 182 1.35 -15.04 21.59
C VAL A 182 1.49 -14.44 22.98
N LYS A 183 1.40 -15.31 24.00
CA LYS A 183 1.63 -14.98 25.40
C LYS A 183 2.18 -16.20 26.13
N GLY A 184 3.31 -16.05 26.84
CA GLY A 184 3.87 -17.11 27.69
C GLY A 184 4.33 -18.35 26.91
N GLY A 185 4.78 -18.18 25.64
CA GLY A 185 5.28 -19.27 24.81
C GLY A 185 4.53 -19.46 23.48
N LEU A 186 4.91 -20.49 22.72
CA LEU A 186 4.34 -20.82 21.42
C LEU A 186 3.44 -22.07 21.51
N GLU A 187 2.17 -21.92 21.16
CA GLU A 187 1.30 -23.07 20.92
C GLU A 187 1.75 -23.88 19.68
N ALA A 188 1.41 -25.17 19.62
CA ALA A 188 1.89 -26.09 18.58
C ALA A 188 1.71 -25.58 17.12
N PRO A 189 0.57 -24.97 16.71
CA PRO A 189 0.42 -24.44 15.35
C PRO A 189 1.37 -23.27 15.07
N ILE A 190 1.53 -22.36 16.06
CA ILE A 190 2.39 -21.19 15.94
C ILE A 190 3.87 -21.59 15.99
N TYR A 191 4.22 -22.59 16.81
CA TYR A 191 5.56 -23.17 16.86
C TYR A 191 5.99 -23.69 15.48
N GLY A 192 5.16 -24.50 14.82
CA GLY A 192 5.44 -25.01 13.48
C GLY A 192 5.51 -23.91 12.42
N TRP A 193 4.65 -22.90 12.52
CA TRP A 193 4.66 -21.75 11.66
C TRP A 193 5.93 -20.91 11.82
N ALA A 194 6.33 -20.55 13.04
CA ALA A 194 7.50 -19.74 13.31
C ALA A 194 8.79 -20.43 12.83
N LYS A 195 8.94 -21.74 13.09
CA LYS A 195 10.07 -22.54 12.60
C LYS A 195 10.14 -22.52 11.06
N ARG A 196 9.01 -22.68 10.38
CA ARG A 196 8.95 -22.60 8.91
C ARG A 196 9.30 -21.22 8.40
N VAL A 197 8.78 -20.14 9.03
CA VAL A 197 9.09 -18.74 8.63
C VAL A 197 10.58 -18.49 8.71
N ILE A 198 11.25 -18.83 9.82
CA ILE A 198 12.71 -18.67 9.95
C ILE A 198 13.46 -19.48 8.89
N SER A 199 13.04 -20.73 8.61
CA SER A 199 13.71 -21.57 7.62
C SER A 199 13.53 -21.10 6.18
N THR A 200 12.39 -20.45 5.84
CA THR A 200 12.08 -20.04 4.46
C THR A 200 12.34 -18.56 4.19
N GLN A 201 12.20 -17.70 5.19
CA GLN A 201 12.37 -16.27 5.06
C GLN A 201 13.60 -15.73 5.85
N GLY A 202 14.31 -16.59 6.57
CA GLY A 202 15.57 -16.26 7.24
C GLY A 202 15.42 -15.68 8.65
N SER A 203 14.30 -15.06 8.98
CA SER A 203 14.05 -14.47 10.31
C SER A 203 12.57 -14.40 10.65
N ILE A 204 12.29 -14.00 11.88
CA ILE A 204 10.96 -13.60 12.36
C ILE A 204 11.11 -12.34 13.20
N VAL A 205 10.21 -11.39 13.06
CA VAL A 205 10.20 -10.15 13.83
C VAL A 205 9.25 -10.32 15.02
N VAL A 206 9.66 -9.84 16.18
CA VAL A 206 8.87 -9.88 17.42
C VAL A 206 8.74 -8.48 17.98
N GLU A 207 7.50 -8.12 18.34
CA GLU A 207 7.16 -6.83 18.95
C GLU A 207 6.26 -7.04 20.15
N PRO A 208 6.34 -6.19 21.19
CA PRO A 208 5.31 -6.13 22.22
C PRO A 208 3.93 -5.82 21.62
N PHE A 209 2.89 -6.35 22.23
CA PHE A 209 1.52 -6.00 21.83
C PHE A 209 1.11 -4.70 22.50
N TYR A 210 0.95 -3.63 21.71
CA TYR A 210 0.55 -2.31 22.19
C TYR A 210 -0.96 -2.10 22.09
N GLN A 211 -1.52 -1.36 23.04
CA GLN A 211 -2.93 -0.94 23.01
C GLN A 211 -3.11 0.19 21.98
N LYS A 212 -3.32 -0.20 20.74
CA LYS A 212 -3.54 0.70 19.62
C LYS A 212 -4.86 1.47 19.74
N VAL A 213 -4.82 2.77 19.44
CA VAL A 213 -5.98 3.68 19.41
C VAL A 213 -6.24 4.21 18.00
N VAL A 214 -5.18 4.54 17.25
CA VAL A 214 -5.27 5.07 15.89
C VAL A 214 -4.23 4.37 15.00
N ASP A 215 -4.66 3.90 13.82
CA ASP A 215 -3.77 3.50 12.73
C ASP A 215 -3.61 4.65 11.75
N PHE A 216 -2.39 4.97 11.39
CA PHE A 216 -2.10 5.94 10.33
C PHE A 216 -0.78 5.61 9.63
N ALA A 217 -0.52 6.26 8.51
CA ALA A 217 0.77 6.23 7.85
C ALA A 217 1.21 7.65 7.46
N MET A 218 2.51 7.82 7.34
CA MET A 218 3.11 8.91 6.60
C MET A 218 3.52 8.36 5.24
N GLU A 219 3.07 9.03 4.18
CA GLU A 219 3.34 8.64 2.80
C GLU A 219 4.46 9.50 2.23
N PHE A 220 5.33 8.88 1.45
CA PHE A 220 6.52 9.52 0.90
C PHE A 220 6.72 9.18 -0.57
N TYR A 221 7.54 9.98 -1.25
CA TYR A 221 8.02 9.72 -2.61
C TYR A 221 9.54 9.84 -2.65
N SER A 222 10.20 8.83 -3.19
CA SER A 222 11.62 8.82 -3.50
C SER A 222 11.83 9.14 -4.98
N ASP A 223 12.67 10.13 -5.28
CA ASP A 223 13.09 10.44 -6.64
C ASP A 223 14.43 9.79 -7.03
N GLY A 224 15.00 8.95 -6.13
CA GLY A 224 16.30 8.31 -6.25
C GLY A 224 17.47 9.18 -5.76
N LYS A 225 17.24 10.44 -5.39
CA LYS A 225 18.24 11.35 -4.80
C LYS A 225 17.87 11.77 -3.39
N GLY A 226 16.59 11.77 -3.09
CA GLY A 226 16.03 12.12 -1.81
C GLY A 226 14.62 11.62 -1.65
N VAL A 227 14.04 11.87 -0.48
CA VAL A 227 12.67 11.50 -0.13
C VAL A 227 11.90 12.75 0.26
N SER A 228 10.68 12.87 -0.21
CA SER A 228 9.76 13.95 0.14
C SER A 228 8.47 13.39 0.76
N PHE A 229 7.92 14.11 1.73
CA PHE A 229 6.62 13.79 2.31
C PHE A 229 5.50 14.09 1.33
N VAL A 230 4.55 13.17 1.19
CA VAL A 230 3.38 13.27 0.30
C VAL A 230 2.12 13.62 1.06
N GLY A 231 1.96 13.12 2.26
CA GLY A 231 0.79 13.37 3.10
C GLY A 231 0.56 12.29 4.14
N TYR A 232 -0.49 12.48 4.93
CA TYR A 232 -0.95 11.49 5.90
C TYR A 232 -1.99 10.56 5.28
N SER A 233 -1.99 9.33 5.75
CA SER A 233 -3.02 8.33 5.53
C SER A 233 -3.60 7.94 6.90
N LEU A 234 -4.85 8.33 7.17
CA LEU A 234 -5.59 7.89 8.35
C LEU A 234 -6.54 6.79 7.92
N PHE A 235 -6.29 5.55 8.37
CA PHE A 235 -7.00 4.38 7.86
C PHE A 235 -7.62 3.54 8.97
N GLU A 236 -8.62 2.75 8.59
CA GLU A 236 -9.25 1.75 9.43
C GLU A 236 -8.96 0.35 8.87
N ALA A 237 -8.66 -0.57 9.77
CA ALA A 237 -8.55 -1.99 9.47
C ALA A 237 -9.66 -2.77 10.18
N ASP A 238 -10.04 -3.92 9.64
CA ASP A 238 -10.98 -4.82 10.32
C ASP A 238 -10.33 -5.48 11.56
N CYS A 239 -11.11 -6.25 12.31
CA CYS A 239 -10.63 -6.95 13.52
C CYS A 239 -9.50 -7.97 13.26
N ARG A 240 -9.23 -8.29 11.99
CA ARG A 240 -8.13 -9.16 11.54
C ARG A 240 -6.92 -8.39 11.05
N GLY A 241 -6.95 -7.04 11.10
CA GLY A 241 -5.92 -6.16 10.57
C GLY A 241 -5.93 -6.01 9.05
N ILE A 242 -7.05 -6.38 8.37
CA ILE A 242 -7.19 -6.17 6.94
C ILE A 242 -7.64 -4.73 6.70
N TYR A 243 -6.90 -4.00 5.87
CA TYR A 243 -7.24 -2.65 5.44
C TYR A 243 -8.67 -2.59 4.86
N LYS A 244 -9.42 -1.58 5.25
CA LYS A 244 -10.81 -1.37 4.86
C LYS A 244 -11.02 -0.02 4.17
N GLU A 245 -10.60 1.05 4.79
CA GLU A 245 -10.87 2.40 4.30
C GLU A 245 -9.86 3.43 4.78
N ASN A 246 -9.74 4.53 4.02
CA ASN A 246 -9.03 5.74 4.43
C ASN A 246 -10.01 6.90 4.61
N VAL A 247 -9.71 7.77 5.55
CA VAL A 247 -10.32 9.08 5.62
C VAL A 247 -9.82 9.92 4.44
N LEU A 248 -10.75 10.45 3.65
CA LEU A 248 -10.45 11.45 2.64
C LEU A 248 -10.65 12.83 3.24
N ALA A 249 -9.55 13.51 3.53
CA ALA A 249 -9.53 14.85 4.10
C ALA A 249 -8.17 15.53 3.81
N SER A 250 -8.07 16.83 4.02
CA SER A 250 -6.77 17.52 3.97
C SER A 250 -5.86 17.06 5.12
N ASP A 251 -4.54 17.19 4.95
CA ASP A 251 -3.58 16.91 6.03
C ASP A 251 -3.88 17.74 7.29
N GLN A 252 -4.30 18.99 7.12
CA GLN A 252 -4.68 19.86 8.24
C GLN A 252 -5.85 19.28 9.07
N VAL A 253 -6.86 18.70 8.41
CA VAL A 253 -7.97 18.02 9.10
C VAL A 253 -7.48 16.75 9.79
N ILE A 254 -6.62 15.97 9.16
CA ILE A 254 -6.05 14.76 9.75
C ILE A 254 -5.18 15.12 10.96
N GLU A 255 -4.31 16.12 10.85
CA GLU A 255 -3.49 16.64 11.96
C GLU A 255 -4.35 17.13 13.11
N SER A 256 -5.47 17.80 12.86
CA SER A 256 -6.40 18.23 13.92
C SER A 256 -6.98 17.05 14.70
N ARG A 257 -7.16 15.89 14.07
CA ARG A 257 -7.59 14.66 14.76
C ARG A 257 -6.46 14.07 15.60
N PHE A 258 -5.21 14.09 15.10
CA PHE A 258 -4.05 13.63 15.85
C PHE A 258 -3.76 14.52 17.07
N ALA A 259 -4.00 15.83 16.98
CA ALA A 259 -3.84 16.79 18.08
C ALA A 259 -4.70 16.47 19.32
N SER A 260 -5.75 15.65 19.15
CA SER A 260 -6.54 15.15 20.29
C SER A 260 -5.80 14.09 21.13
N TYR A 261 -4.68 13.58 20.64
CA TYR A 261 -3.91 12.52 21.27
C TYR A 261 -2.47 12.94 21.57
N VAL A 262 -1.79 13.57 20.61
CA VAL A 262 -0.36 13.84 20.67
C VAL A 262 -0.02 15.25 20.15
N PRO A 263 1.08 15.88 20.62
CA PRO A 263 1.54 17.16 20.10
C PRO A 263 1.90 17.09 18.61
N LEU A 264 1.47 18.06 17.82
CA LEU A 264 1.76 18.09 16.37
C LEU A 264 3.24 18.36 16.07
N GLU A 265 3.94 19.05 16.97
CA GLU A 265 5.38 19.29 16.88
C GLU A 265 6.15 17.98 16.87
N MET A 266 5.71 16.99 17.66
CA MET A 266 6.29 15.65 17.66
C MET A 266 6.09 14.94 16.32
N LEU A 267 4.90 15.00 15.72
CA LEU A 267 4.63 14.43 14.40
C LEU A 267 5.49 15.12 13.33
N SER A 268 5.67 16.43 13.43
CA SER A 268 6.53 17.19 12.53
C SER A 268 8.00 16.76 12.63
N GLU A 269 8.51 16.51 13.84
CA GLU A 269 9.86 16.01 14.04
C GLU A 269 10.01 14.57 13.53
N ILE A 270 9.04 13.67 13.79
CA ILE A 270 9.03 12.30 13.23
C ILE A 270 9.06 12.35 11.71
N LYS A 271 8.23 13.20 11.09
CA LYS A 271 8.20 13.41 9.64
C LYS A 271 9.57 13.81 9.08
N LYS A 272 10.22 14.77 9.73
CA LYS A 272 11.58 15.21 9.35
C LYS A 272 12.57 14.06 9.42
N ARG A 273 12.61 13.33 10.54
CA ARG A 273 13.48 12.16 10.69
C ARG A 273 13.19 11.08 9.66
N CYS A 274 11.93 10.81 9.34
CA CYS A 274 11.57 9.88 8.27
C CYS A 274 12.16 10.34 6.92
N VAL A 275 12.04 11.63 6.56
CA VAL A 275 12.61 12.15 5.31
C VAL A 275 14.13 11.94 5.27
N ASP A 276 14.83 12.29 6.35
CA ASP A 276 16.27 12.18 6.43
C ASP A 276 16.75 10.71 6.36
N GLU A 277 16.18 9.83 7.20
CA GLU A 277 16.58 8.43 7.29
C GLU A 277 16.16 7.61 6.04
N LEU A 278 14.95 7.81 5.53
CA LEU A 278 14.53 7.18 4.28
C LEU A 278 15.36 7.68 3.09
N GLY A 279 15.73 8.97 3.07
CA GLY A 279 16.62 9.52 2.05
C GLY A 279 17.96 8.78 1.98
N LEU A 280 18.52 8.42 3.12
CA LEU A 280 19.76 7.63 3.20
C LEU A 280 19.54 6.17 2.74
N LEU A 281 18.41 5.56 3.11
CA LEU A 281 18.11 4.17 2.77
C LEU A 281 17.76 3.98 1.28
N MET A 282 17.08 4.98 0.66
CA MET A 282 16.53 4.88 -0.70
C MET A 282 17.50 5.34 -1.78
N SER A 283 18.60 6.02 -1.42
CA SER A 283 19.60 6.53 -2.37
C SER A 283 19.98 5.47 -3.40
N ASP A 284 19.75 5.75 -4.68
CA ASP A 284 19.99 4.87 -5.85
C ASP A 284 19.27 3.50 -5.83
N ALA A 285 18.53 3.17 -4.76
CA ALA A 285 17.90 1.86 -4.60
C ALA A 285 16.48 1.82 -5.14
N TYR A 286 15.72 2.91 -4.96
CA TYR A 286 14.29 2.93 -5.25
C TYR A 286 13.81 4.30 -5.72
N ILE A 287 13.00 4.31 -6.77
CA ILE A 287 12.24 5.47 -7.23
C ILE A 287 10.76 5.10 -7.22
N GLY A 288 9.96 5.84 -6.47
CA GLY A 288 8.52 5.60 -6.35
C GLY A 288 7.96 6.00 -5.00
N TYR A 289 6.67 5.72 -4.82
CA TYR A 289 5.98 5.96 -3.56
C TYR A 289 6.28 4.87 -2.54
N LEU A 290 6.29 5.25 -1.28
CA LEU A 290 6.41 4.35 -0.12
C LEU A 290 5.63 4.92 1.06
N GLY A 291 5.26 4.06 2.00
CA GLY A 291 4.58 4.45 3.23
C GLY A 291 5.29 3.92 4.46
N VAL A 292 5.23 4.67 5.56
CA VAL A 292 5.63 4.22 6.89
C VAL A 292 4.39 4.13 7.75
N ASP A 293 3.98 2.90 8.05
CA ASP A 293 2.85 2.64 8.93
C ASP A 293 3.22 2.97 10.37
N MET A 294 2.34 3.68 11.03
CA MET A 294 2.49 4.19 12.39
C MET A 294 1.21 3.93 13.18
N MET A 295 1.29 4.03 14.49
CA MET A 295 0.09 3.99 15.32
C MET A 295 0.21 4.90 16.53
N ILE A 296 -0.93 5.43 16.99
CA ILE A 296 -1.03 6.04 18.30
C ILE A 296 -1.52 4.96 19.25
N CYS A 297 -0.79 4.77 20.33
CA CYS A 297 -1.08 3.80 21.38
C CYS A 297 -1.39 4.51 22.69
N LYS A 298 -2.11 3.81 23.57
CA LYS A 298 -2.36 4.25 24.94
C LYS A 298 -1.61 3.35 25.90
N ASP A 299 -0.90 3.94 26.84
CA ASP A 299 -0.32 3.26 28.00
C ASP A 299 -0.76 3.97 29.31
N ASP A 300 -0.15 3.58 30.43
CA ASP A 300 -0.49 4.14 31.76
C ASP A 300 -0.09 5.63 31.89
N GLU A 301 0.84 6.12 31.07
CA GLU A 301 1.32 7.49 31.06
C GLU A 301 0.55 8.39 30.05
N GLY A 302 -0.32 7.79 29.21
CA GLY A 302 -1.13 8.52 28.23
C GLY A 302 -0.99 8.01 26.79
N TYR A 303 -0.99 8.93 25.82
CA TYR A 303 -0.88 8.60 24.40
C TYR A 303 0.56 8.77 23.91
N LYS A 304 1.05 7.79 23.15
CA LYS A 304 2.38 7.80 22.54
C LYS A 304 2.30 7.34 21.09
N VAL A 305 3.23 7.80 20.26
CA VAL A 305 3.35 7.36 18.86
C VAL A 305 4.33 6.19 18.76
N HIS A 306 3.91 5.12 18.07
CA HIS A 306 4.82 4.12 17.51
C HIS A 306 5.22 4.59 16.11
N PRO A 307 6.44 5.11 15.89
CA PRO A 307 6.77 5.86 14.68
C PRO A 307 7.15 4.99 13.48
N CYS A 308 7.22 3.67 13.62
CA CYS A 308 7.51 2.77 12.51
C CYS A 308 7.06 1.34 12.83
N VAL A 309 5.88 0.95 12.37
CA VAL A 309 5.34 -0.41 12.47
C VAL A 309 5.78 -1.27 11.27
N GLU A 310 5.75 -0.66 10.07
CA GLU A 310 6.12 -1.30 8.81
C GLU A 310 6.51 -0.24 7.78
N VAL A 311 7.44 -0.58 6.87
CA VAL A 311 7.78 0.25 5.71
C VAL A 311 7.26 -0.44 4.46
N ASN A 312 6.31 0.20 3.78
CA ASN A 312 5.68 -0.29 2.56
C ASN A 312 6.42 0.26 1.34
N MET A 313 7.41 -0.49 0.81
CA MET A 313 8.25 -0.10 -0.33
C MET A 313 7.52 -0.29 -1.68
N ARG A 314 6.37 0.32 -1.81
CA ARG A 314 5.48 0.22 -2.97
C ARG A 314 4.40 1.26 -2.90
N MET A 315 3.64 1.39 -4.00
CA MET A 315 2.34 2.05 -3.96
C MET A 315 1.44 1.37 -2.91
N ASN A 316 0.63 2.15 -2.22
CA ASN A 316 -0.33 1.65 -1.24
C ASN A 316 -1.65 2.45 -1.29
N MET A 317 -2.68 1.97 -0.61
CA MET A 317 -4.01 2.60 -0.65
C MET A 317 -4.01 3.98 0.00
N GLY A 318 -3.11 4.24 0.96
CA GLY A 318 -2.92 5.54 1.60
C GLY A 318 -2.41 6.58 0.61
N VAL A 319 -1.36 6.26 -0.14
CA VAL A 319 -0.85 7.12 -1.23
C VAL A 319 -1.94 7.41 -2.26
N VAL A 320 -2.66 6.37 -2.72
CA VAL A 320 -3.73 6.58 -3.72
C VAL A 320 -4.83 7.49 -3.18
N SER A 321 -5.28 7.27 -1.94
CA SER A 321 -6.31 8.10 -1.34
C SER A 321 -5.86 9.55 -1.18
N ARG A 322 -4.58 9.77 -0.80
CA ARG A 322 -4.01 11.11 -0.67
C ARG A 322 -3.93 11.83 -2.01
N LEU A 323 -3.34 11.19 -3.03
CA LEU A 323 -3.23 11.75 -4.38
C LEU A 323 -4.62 12.00 -5.00
N PHE A 324 -5.57 11.09 -4.75
CA PHE A 324 -6.95 11.27 -5.18
C PHE A 324 -7.59 12.52 -4.54
N TYR A 325 -7.43 12.69 -3.24
CA TYR A 325 -7.95 13.87 -2.54
C TYR A 325 -7.37 15.15 -3.13
N ASP A 326 -6.06 15.22 -3.29
CA ASP A 326 -5.38 16.42 -3.78
C ASP A 326 -5.77 16.79 -5.21
N ASN A 327 -5.98 15.79 -6.06
CA ASN A 327 -6.28 16.02 -7.47
C ASN A 327 -7.76 16.22 -7.77
N TYR A 328 -8.67 15.54 -7.06
CA TYR A 328 -10.07 15.42 -7.47
C TYR A 328 -11.09 15.91 -6.46
N VAL A 329 -10.74 16.14 -5.18
CA VAL A 329 -11.72 16.53 -4.15
C VAL A 329 -11.65 18.04 -3.91
N CYS A 330 -12.80 18.68 -3.68
CA CYS A 330 -12.85 20.09 -3.30
C CYS A 330 -12.18 20.32 -1.96
N GLU A 331 -11.46 21.42 -1.82
CA GLU A 331 -10.90 21.84 -0.53
C GLU A 331 -11.98 21.92 0.55
N GLY A 332 -11.68 21.37 1.74
CA GLY A 332 -12.60 21.32 2.87
C GLY A 332 -13.69 20.25 2.79
N ALA A 333 -13.85 19.54 1.67
CA ALA A 333 -14.73 18.39 1.61
C ALA A 333 -14.08 17.18 2.28
N GLU A 334 -14.88 16.39 3.00
CA GLU A 334 -14.44 15.19 3.70
C GLU A 334 -15.23 13.96 3.26
N GLY A 335 -14.59 12.81 3.30
CA GLY A 335 -15.23 11.56 2.95
C GLY A 335 -14.42 10.32 3.29
N ARG A 336 -14.67 9.26 2.56
CA ARG A 336 -14.00 7.96 2.71
C ARG A 336 -13.58 7.43 1.35
N TYR A 337 -12.42 6.80 1.33
CA TYR A 337 -11.91 5.98 0.24
C TYR A 337 -11.97 4.53 0.72
N VAL A 338 -12.75 3.70 0.04
CA VAL A 338 -13.13 2.37 0.54
C VAL A 338 -12.75 1.31 -0.49
N ILE A 339 -12.17 0.20 -0.02
CA ILE A 339 -12.09 -1.05 -0.76
C ILE A 339 -13.11 -2.04 -0.19
N GLU A 340 -13.98 -2.58 -1.05
CA GLU A 340 -15.04 -3.51 -0.64
C GLU A 340 -14.94 -4.82 -1.41
N TYR A 341 -15.24 -5.91 -0.72
CA TYR A 341 -15.30 -7.26 -1.29
C TYR A 341 -16.72 -7.79 -1.30
N PHE A 342 -17.19 -8.20 -2.46
CA PHE A 342 -18.51 -8.76 -2.71
C PHE A 342 -18.39 -10.24 -3.09
N PRO A 343 -18.80 -11.17 -2.22
CA PRO A 343 -18.59 -12.61 -2.44
C PRO A 343 -19.48 -13.23 -3.53
N LYS A 344 -20.60 -12.58 -3.89
CA LYS A 344 -21.57 -13.13 -4.86
C LYS A 344 -21.67 -12.25 -6.09
N ASN A 345 -21.83 -12.88 -7.25
CA ASN A 345 -22.08 -12.18 -8.51
C ASN A 345 -23.29 -11.25 -8.40
N GLY A 346 -23.20 -10.07 -9.01
CA GLY A 346 -24.20 -9.04 -9.02
C GLY A 346 -24.32 -8.21 -7.74
N GLU A 347 -23.66 -8.59 -6.64
CA GLU A 347 -23.70 -7.79 -5.40
C GLU A 347 -23.01 -6.43 -5.59
N ALA A 348 -21.82 -6.42 -6.18
CA ALA A 348 -21.10 -5.18 -6.47
C ALA A 348 -21.89 -4.25 -7.41
N LEU A 349 -22.51 -4.81 -8.45
CA LEU A 349 -23.30 -4.03 -9.40
C LEU A 349 -24.55 -3.42 -8.75
N ARG A 350 -25.32 -4.20 -7.99
CA ARG A 350 -26.49 -3.69 -7.25
C ARG A 350 -26.10 -2.61 -6.22
N PHE A 351 -24.98 -2.83 -5.51
CA PHE A 351 -24.43 -1.83 -4.58
C PHE A 351 -24.04 -0.54 -5.32
N HIS A 352 -23.36 -0.65 -6.45
CA HIS A 352 -22.96 0.48 -7.27
C HIS A 352 -24.17 1.29 -7.76
N GLU A 353 -25.17 0.64 -8.33
CA GLU A 353 -26.41 1.28 -8.80
C GLU A 353 -27.17 1.97 -7.66
N PHE A 354 -27.28 1.30 -6.51
CA PHE A 354 -27.87 1.88 -5.29
C PHE A 354 -27.12 3.13 -4.85
N MET A 355 -25.79 3.04 -4.75
CA MET A 355 -24.95 4.16 -4.28
C MET A 355 -24.98 5.35 -5.24
N GLN A 356 -25.01 5.11 -6.55
CA GLN A 356 -25.15 6.19 -7.54
C GLN A 356 -26.49 6.93 -7.40
N LYS A 357 -27.57 6.21 -7.09
CA LYS A 357 -28.90 6.76 -6.91
C LYS A 357 -29.05 7.55 -5.60
N GLU A 358 -28.58 6.96 -4.50
CA GLU A 358 -28.74 7.55 -3.16
C GLU A 358 -27.73 8.70 -2.89
N TYR A 359 -26.57 8.63 -3.51
CA TYR A 359 -25.47 9.59 -3.32
C TYR A 359 -24.97 10.14 -4.66
N PRO A 360 -25.80 10.88 -5.40
CA PRO A 360 -25.44 11.39 -6.71
C PRO A 360 -24.20 12.28 -6.63
N LEU A 361 -23.26 12.06 -7.55
CA LEU A 361 -22.02 12.80 -7.61
C LEU A 361 -22.27 14.27 -7.95
N LYS A 362 -21.74 15.17 -7.14
CA LYS A 362 -21.77 16.62 -7.36
C LYS A 362 -20.34 17.13 -7.48
N THR A 363 -20.09 17.91 -8.52
CA THR A 363 -18.79 18.52 -8.80
C THR A 363 -18.89 20.03 -8.82
N GLU A 364 -17.80 20.70 -8.46
CA GLU A 364 -17.62 22.14 -8.53
C GLU A 364 -16.23 22.42 -9.11
N LYS A 365 -16.17 23.20 -10.19
CA LYS A 365 -14.92 23.53 -10.91
C LYS A 365 -14.08 22.30 -11.27
N GLY A 366 -14.72 21.20 -11.67
CA GLY A 366 -14.06 19.95 -12.06
C GLY A 366 -13.61 19.08 -10.89
N ARG A 367 -13.90 19.45 -9.63
CA ARG A 367 -13.56 18.68 -8.42
C ARG A 367 -14.81 18.17 -7.73
N ILE A 368 -14.69 17.08 -7.01
CA ILE A 368 -15.79 16.42 -6.30
C ILE A 368 -16.11 17.20 -5.04
N LYS A 369 -17.37 17.63 -4.92
CA LYS A 369 -17.89 18.33 -3.75
C LYS A 369 -18.60 17.38 -2.80
N SER A 370 -19.40 16.45 -3.34
CA SER A 370 -20.09 15.41 -2.55
C SER A 370 -20.56 14.27 -3.42
N GLY A 371 -20.97 13.17 -2.81
CA GLY A 371 -21.55 12.01 -3.48
C GLY A 371 -20.61 10.82 -3.59
N TYR A 372 -21.05 9.85 -4.39
CA TYR A 372 -20.37 8.58 -4.60
C TYR A 372 -19.73 8.52 -5.99
N LEU A 373 -18.54 7.93 -6.07
CA LEU A 373 -17.88 7.60 -7.33
C LEU A 373 -17.16 6.26 -7.20
N SER A 374 -17.42 5.33 -8.12
CA SER A 374 -16.57 4.14 -8.29
C SER A 374 -15.27 4.54 -9.01
N LEU A 375 -14.13 4.13 -8.48
CA LEU A 375 -12.82 4.39 -9.07
C LEU A 375 -12.38 3.26 -10.01
N THR A 376 -13.09 2.14 -9.98
CA THR A 376 -12.82 0.96 -10.80
C THR A 376 -14.10 0.50 -11.48
N PRO A 377 -14.01 -0.16 -12.65
CA PRO A 377 -15.17 -0.71 -13.35
C PRO A 377 -15.98 -1.68 -12.50
N VAL A 378 -17.30 -1.67 -12.69
CA VAL A 378 -18.22 -2.57 -11.99
C VAL A 378 -19.09 -3.34 -12.97
N PHE A 379 -19.04 -4.66 -12.90
CA PHE A 379 -19.78 -5.60 -13.72
C PHE A 379 -20.53 -6.62 -12.84
N GLU A 380 -21.32 -7.48 -13.46
CA GLU A 380 -22.02 -8.58 -12.77
C GLU A 380 -21.05 -9.53 -12.05
N ASP A 381 -19.87 -9.77 -12.63
CA ASP A 381 -18.84 -10.65 -12.11
C ASP A 381 -17.78 -9.95 -11.25
N THR A 382 -17.93 -8.66 -10.93
CA THR A 382 -17.03 -7.90 -10.06
C THR A 382 -17.12 -8.39 -8.61
N SER A 383 -15.96 -8.69 -8.01
CA SER A 383 -15.85 -9.07 -6.60
C SER A 383 -15.15 -8.02 -5.75
N TYR A 384 -14.28 -7.20 -6.33
CA TYR A 384 -13.57 -6.13 -5.62
C TYR A 384 -13.87 -4.79 -6.27
N GLN A 385 -14.19 -3.81 -5.44
CA GLN A 385 -14.48 -2.46 -5.90
C GLN A 385 -13.75 -1.45 -5.02
N ILE A 386 -13.21 -0.40 -5.63
CA ILE A 386 -12.75 0.78 -4.93
C ILE A 386 -13.66 1.94 -5.28
N PHE A 387 -14.12 2.65 -4.25
CA PHE A 387 -14.97 3.80 -4.41
C PHE A 387 -14.69 4.88 -3.38
N ILE A 388 -15.14 6.08 -3.67
CA ILE A 388 -15.17 7.17 -2.69
C ILE A 388 -16.62 7.56 -2.37
N LYS A 389 -16.80 8.08 -1.15
CA LYS A 389 -18.02 8.74 -0.71
C LYS A 389 -17.65 10.02 0.03
N ILE A 390 -17.96 11.15 -0.58
CA ILE A 390 -17.76 12.49 -0.02
C ILE A 390 -19.11 12.97 0.57
N LYS A 391 -19.03 13.59 1.76
CA LYS A 391 -20.19 14.10 2.50
C LYS A 391 -20.73 15.37 1.88
#